data_20dd666fe40b226e9d01a5c0850f8d8f
#
_entry.id   20dd666fe40b226e9d01a5c0850f8d8f
#
_cell.length_a   1.000
_cell.length_b   1.000
_cell.length_c   1.000
_cell.angle_alpha   90.00
_cell.angle_beta   90.00
_cell.angle_gamma   90.00
#
_symmetry.space_group_name_H-M   'P 1'
#
loop_
_entity.id
_entity.type
_entity.pdbx_description
1 polymer ?
#
loop_
_entity_poly.entity_id
_entity_poly.type
_entity_poly.pdbx_seq_one_letter_code
_entity_poly.pdbx_strand_id
1 'polypeptide(L)'
;MLLLASGACSASSIPLPVITLPSAPPLPVIGAREASAAIVETTPSAEATPAPEPLLDAWSLAAKEDGDACRAELKSAGFRFQTLPDRKEPDKAGCGIPHAVIVTRGPTGIAYDPPIMVDCTMARALSSVETIVQEEAEAHLRSKIVKIGNLGAFACRPRNYKKGASLSAHAFGSAVDVASFHPAKGTPAVILRDYPESARSTPAQDDRRRFLRQVFVRLRREADLTYAVGPDFNAIHHNHFHLDRGGWHFWFNR
;
A
#
# COMPACT_ATOMS: atom_id res chain seq x y z
N MET A 1 24.58 41.91 51.81
CA MET A 1 25.60 42.29 50.80
C MET A 1 26.09 40.95 50.23
N LEU A 2 25.45 40.45 49.15
CA LEU A 2 25.82 39.20 48.49
C LEU A 2 26.06 39.52 47.00
N LEU A 3 27.29 39.32 46.55
CA LEU A 3 27.74 39.55 45.17
C LEU A 3 27.27 38.39 44.28
N LEU A 4 26.57 38.72 43.22
CA LEU A 4 26.23 37.81 42.13
C LEU A 4 27.38 37.83 41.12
N ALA A 5 28.04 36.69 40.91
CA ALA A 5 29.02 36.49 39.86
C ALA A 5 28.35 35.96 38.62
N SER A 6 28.34 36.75 37.54
CA SER A 6 27.85 36.36 36.20
C SER A 6 28.97 35.63 35.48
N GLY A 7 28.87 34.33 35.29
CA GLY A 7 29.74 33.55 34.41
C GLY A 7 29.23 33.56 32.97
N ALA A 8 29.97 34.20 32.07
CA ALA A 8 29.69 34.12 30.65
C ALA A 8 30.30 32.82 30.04
N CYS A 9 29.47 31.95 29.50
CA CYS A 9 29.89 30.80 28.71
C CYS A 9 30.23 31.27 27.27
N SER A 10 31.50 31.24 26.92
CA SER A 10 31.98 31.42 25.54
C SER A 10 31.75 30.12 24.77
N ALA A 11 30.92 30.17 23.74
CA ALA A 11 30.75 29.08 22.79
C ALA A 11 31.91 29.08 21.78
N SER A 12 32.78 28.08 21.87
CA SER A 12 33.81 27.84 20.84
C SER A 12 33.17 27.12 19.67
N SER A 13 33.09 27.79 18.54
CA SER A 13 32.68 27.20 17.26
C SER A 13 33.84 26.39 16.67
N ILE A 14 33.64 25.06 16.55
CA ILE A 14 34.57 24.17 15.85
C ILE A 14 34.26 24.27 14.34
N PRO A 15 35.21 24.61 13.48
CA PRO A 15 34.93 24.61 12.03
C PRO A 15 34.86 23.20 11.50
N LEU A 16 33.81 22.93 10.71
CA LEU A 16 33.60 21.65 10.00
C LEU A 16 34.62 21.51 8.87
N PRO A 17 35.18 20.33 8.62
CA PRO A 17 36.12 20.10 7.51
C PRO A 17 35.38 20.24 6.17
N VAL A 18 35.97 21.02 5.27
CA VAL A 18 35.51 21.12 3.87
C VAL A 18 36.00 19.88 3.13
N ILE A 19 35.06 19.01 2.73
CA ILE A 19 35.35 17.85 1.88
C ILE A 19 35.35 18.33 0.42
N THR A 20 36.52 18.45 -0.19
CA THR A 20 36.66 18.64 -1.64
C THR A 20 36.51 17.28 -2.34
N LEU A 21 35.52 17.15 -3.17
CA LEU A 21 35.35 15.97 -4.04
C LEU A 21 36.33 16.09 -5.22
N PRO A 22 37.00 14.98 -5.62
CA PRO A 22 37.84 14.97 -6.81
C PRO A 22 37.00 15.16 -8.07
N SER A 23 37.48 15.98 -9.00
CA SER A 23 36.86 16.19 -10.32
C SER A 23 36.93 14.90 -11.15
N ALA A 24 35.83 14.57 -11.81
CA ALA A 24 35.75 13.42 -12.69
C ALA A 24 36.70 13.58 -13.91
N PRO A 25 37.33 12.47 -14.38
CA PRO A 25 38.15 12.52 -15.58
C PRO A 25 37.29 12.73 -16.84
N PRO A 26 37.85 13.40 -17.89
CA PRO A 26 37.13 13.62 -19.15
C PRO A 26 36.92 12.32 -19.91
N LEU A 27 35.73 12.19 -20.54
CA LEU A 27 35.33 11.04 -21.37
C LEU A 27 36.22 11.01 -22.65
N PRO A 28 36.56 9.82 -23.15
CA PRO A 28 37.33 9.69 -24.38
C PRO A 28 36.49 10.08 -25.61
N VAL A 29 37.04 10.97 -26.46
CA VAL A 29 36.48 11.31 -27.76
C VAL A 29 36.81 10.19 -28.72
N ILE A 30 35.74 9.47 -29.20
CA ILE A 30 35.91 8.45 -30.24
C ILE A 30 35.88 9.17 -31.60
N GLY A 31 37.03 9.21 -32.25
CA GLY A 31 37.19 9.73 -33.61
C GLY A 31 36.49 8.86 -34.65
N ALA A 32 35.74 9.53 -35.52
CA ALA A 32 35.11 8.90 -36.69
C ALA A 32 36.19 8.35 -37.66
N ARG A 33 36.14 7.06 -37.98
CA ARG A 33 36.81 6.45 -39.11
C ARG A 33 35.78 6.15 -40.19
N GLU A 34 35.88 6.82 -41.31
CA GLU A 34 35.25 6.44 -42.55
C GLU A 34 35.83 5.11 -43.07
N ALA A 35 34.98 4.13 -43.31
CA ALA A 35 35.29 2.98 -44.12
C ALA A 35 34.05 2.64 -44.98
N SER A 36 34.14 3.05 -46.24
CA SER A 36 33.20 2.64 -47.31
C SER A 36 33.46 1.16 -47.61
N ALA A 37 32.45 0.31 -47.40
CA ALA A 37 32.36 -1.01 -48.04
C ALA A 37 30.89 -1.31 -48.25
N ALA A 38 30.51 -1.41 -49.54
CA ALA A 38 29.17 -1.80 -49.95
C ALA A 38 28.93 -3.27 -49.57
N ILE A 39 28.07 -3.51 -48.60
CA ILE A 39 27.54 -4.83 -48.26
C ILE A 39 26.10 -4.87 -48.80
N VAL A 40 25.86 -5.84 -49.67
CA VAL A 40 24.50 -6.20 -50.15
C VAL A 40 23.72 -6.71 -48.94
N GLU A 41 22.82 -5.91 -48.42
CA GLU A 41 21.88 -6.29 -47.36
C GLU A 41 20.81 -7.22 -47.93
N THR A 42 20.94 -8.50 -47.64
CA THR A 42 19.78 -9.39 -47.55
C THR A 42 19.04 -9.06 -46.26
N THR A 43 17.96 -8.31 -46.36
CA THR A 43 17.03 -8.06 -45.24
C THR A 43 16.48 -9.38 -44.71
N PRO A 44 16.78 -9.79 -43.47
CA PRO A 44 15.99 -10.82 -42.81
C PRO A 44 14.60 -10.22 -42.58
N SER A 45 13.58 -10.93 -43.03
CA SER A 45 12.18 -10.64 -42.70
C SER A 45 12.08 -10.47 -41.20
N ALA A 46 11.77 -9.28 -40.77
CA ALA A 46 11.52 -9.00 -39.34
C ALA A 46 10.29 -9.81 -38.94
N GLU A 47 10.56 -10.92 -38.28
CA GLU A 47 9.54 -11.67 -37.54
C GLU A 47 8.94 -10.70 -36.52
N ALA A 48 7.69 -10.31 -36.73
CA ALA A 48 7.01 -9.35 -35.89
C ALA A 48 7.00 -9.89 -34.48
N THR A 49 7.74 -9.24 -33.56
CA THR A 49 7.67 -9.52 -32.14
C THR A 49 6.19 -9.43 -31.75
N PRO A 50 5.59 -10.49 -31.20
CA PRO A 50 4.20 -10.45 -30.80
C PRO A 50 3.99 -9.27 -29.87
N ALA A 51 2.95 -8.47 -30.12
CA ALA A 51 2.59 -7.38 -29.24
C ALA A 51 2.47 -7.92 -27.81
N PRO A 52 2.99 -7.22 -26.79
CA PRO A 52 2.89 -7.68 -25.42
C PRO A 52 1.41 -7.93 -25.12
N GLU A 53 1.09 -9.13 -24.61
CA GLU A 53 -0.28 -9.46 -24.22
C GLU A 53 -0.80 -8.33 -23.29
N PRO A 54 -2.04 -7.86 -23.51
CA PRO A 54 -2.61 -6.85 -22.65
C PRO A 54 -2.61 -7.38 -21.21
N LEU A 55 -1.95 -6.66 -20.32
CA LEU A 55 -1.95 -6.98 -18.88
C LEU A 55 -3.43 -7.10 -18.46
N LEU A 56 -3.81 -8.28 -17.99
CA LEU A 56 -5.15 -8.52 -17.50
C LEU A 56 -5.47 -7.48 -16.42
N ASP A 57 -6.59 -6.79 -16.56
CA ASP A 57 -7.04 -5.87 -15.52
C ASP A 57 -7.48 -6.65 -14.26
N ALA A 58 -7.64 -5.94 -13.16
CA ALA A 58 -8.01 -6.55 -11.89
C ALA A 58 -9.34 -7.32 -11.98
N TRP A 59 -10.28 -6.86 -12.82
CA TRP A 59 -11.53 -7.56 -13.13
C TRP A 59 -11.26 -8.92 -13.77
N SER A 60 -10.47 -8.95 -14.84
CA SER A 60 -10.17 -10.17 -15.58
C SER A 60 -9.46 -11.22 -14.73
N LEU A 61 -8.61 -10.79 -13.81
CA LEU A 61 -7.93 -11.69 -12.87
C LEU A 61 -8.89 -12.25 -11.82
N ALA A 62 -9.67 -11.39 -11.17
CA ALA A 62 -10.62 -11.80 -10.16
C ALA A 62 -11.79 -12.63 -10.75
N ALA A 63 -12.22 -12.33 -11.98
CA ALA A 63 -13.27 -13.09 -12.67
C ALA A 63 -12.85 -14.50 -13.10
N LYS A 64 -11.56 -14.81 -13.18
CA LYS A 64 -11.04 -16.16 -13.46
C LYS A 64 -11.08 -17.07 -12.23
N GLU A 65 -11.23 -16.51 -11.04
CA GLU A 65 -11.30 -17.28 -9.81
C GLU A 65 -12.66 -18.01 -9.72
N ASP A 66 -12.65 -19.20 -9.14
CA ASP A 66 -13.89 -19.87 -8.77
C ASP A 66 -14.49 -19.18 -7.54
N GLY A 67 -15.50 -18.36 -7.75
CA GLY A 67 -16.13 -17.59 -6.69
C GLY A 67 -16.82 -18.45 -5.62
N ASP A 68 -17.31 -19.64 -5.97
CA ASP A 68 -17.92 -20.56 -5.00
C ASP A 68 -16.86 -21.22 -4.13
N ALA A 69 -15.75 -21.66 -4.70
CA ALA A 69 -14.59 -22.16 -3.96
C ALA A 69 -14.05 -21.09 -3.01
N CYS A 70 -13.84 -19.85 -3.51
CA CYS A 70 -13.37 -18.75 -2.69
C CYS A 70 -14.31 -18.44 -1.51
N ARG A 71 -15.63 -18.39 -1.74
CA ARG A 71 -16.61 -18.17 -0.66
C ARG A 71 -16.63 -19.31 0.35
N ALA A 72 -16.42 -20.55 -0.09
CA ALA A 72 -16.27 -21.69 0.80
C ALA A 72 -15.03 -21.57 1.69
N GLU A 73 -13.89 -21.12 1.14
CA GLU A 73 -12.67 -20.82 1.88
C GLU A 73 -12.90 -19.72 2.92
N LEU A 74 -13.52 -18.59 2.55
CA LEU A 74 -13.84 -17.51 3.49
C LEU A 74 -14.70 -18.01 4.66
N LYS A 75 -15.71 -18.83 4.36
CA LYS A 75 -16.57 -19.44 5.39
C LYS A 75 -15.79 -20.37 6.31
N SER A 76 -14.93 -21.22 5.74
CA SER A 76 -14.07 -22.14 6.49
C SER A 76 -13.06 -21.40 7.37
N ALA A 77 -12.51 -20.29 6.89
CA ALA A 77 -11.60 -19.43 7.64
C ALA A 77 -12.30 -18.64 8.77
N GLY A 78 -13.63 -18.62 8.83
CA GLY A 78 -14.39 -17.95 9.90
C GLY A 78 -14.80 -16.51 9.61
N PHE A 79 -14.73 -16.07 8.35
CA PHE A 79 -15.28 -14.76 7.96
C PHE A 79 -16.79 -14.70 8.17
N ARG A 80 -17.28 -13.50 8.53
CA ARG A 80 -18.70 -13.15 8.46
C ARG A 80 -18.90 -12.20 7.30
N PHE A 81 -19.66 -12.64 6.30
CA PHE A 81 -19.89 -11.88 5.09
C PHE A 81 -21.27 -12.20 4.49
N GLN A 82 -21.72 -11.31 3.59
CA GLN A 82 -22.85 -11.53 2.70
C GLN A 82 -22.31 -11.70 1.28
N THR A 83 -22.84 -12.67 0.56
CA THR A 83 -22.58 -12.85 -0.87
C THR A 83 -23.47 -11.89 -1.65
N LEU A 84 -22.89 -11.23 -2.64
CA LEU A 84 -23.62 -10.41 -3.60
C LEU A 84 -23.51 -11.03 -5.00
N PRO A 85 -24.48 -10.75 -5.90
CA PRO A 85 -24.26 -10.94 -7.33
C PRO A 85 -23.05 -10.14 -7.81
N ASP A 86 -22.43 -10.59 -8.91
CA ASP A 86 -21.39 -9.81 -9.57
C ASP A 86 -21.90 -8.39 -9.85
N ARG A 87 -21.16 -7.42 -9.35
CA ARG A 87 -21.52 -6.01 -9.51
C ARG A 87 -20.86 -5.42 -10.74
N LYS A 88 -21.66 -4.90 -11.65
CA LYS A 88 -21.19 -4.08 -12.79
C LYS A 88 -21.83 -2.71 -12.67
N GLU A 89 -21.06 -1.66 -12.92
CA GLU A 89 -21.58 -0.30 -12.97
C GLU A 89 -22.02 0.00 -14.41
N PRO A 90 -23.35 0.09 -14.69
CA PRO A 90 -23.86 0.15 -16.06
C PRO A 90 -23.41 1.40 -16.83
N ASP A 91 -23.24 2.52 -16.12
CA ASP A 91 -22.88 3.81 -16.71
C ASP A 91 -21.38 4.12 -16.69
N LYS A 92 -20.56 3.19 -16.17
CA LYS A 92 -19.11 3.38 -16.02
C LYS A 92 -18.37 2.16 -16.52
N ALA A 93 -18.01 2.21 -17.82
CA ALA A 93 -17.31 1.13 -18.48
C ALA A 93 -16.08 0.67 -17.69
N GLY A 94 -16.00 -0.63 -17.45
CA GLY A 94 -14.87 -1.28 -16.79
C GLY A 94 -14.93 -1.37 -15.28
N CYS A 95 -15.85 -0.68 -14.59
CA CYS A 95 -16.01 -0.82 -13.15
C CYS A 95 -16.92 -1.99 -12.78
N GLY A 96 -16.57 -2.67 -11.69
CA GLY A 96 -17.42 -3.71 -11.13
C GLY A 96 -16.67 -4.65 -10.18
N ILE A 97 -17.39 -5.52 -9.49
CA ILE A 97 -16.81 -6.48 -8.55
C ILE A 97 -17.27 -7.89 -8.95
N PRO A 98 -16.37 -8.72 -9.50
CA PRO A 98 -16.64 -10.14 -9.67
C PRO A 98 -16.66 -10.83 -8.30
N HIS A 99 -17.54 -11.81 -8.12
CA HIS A 99 -17.65 -12.59 -6.89
C HIS A 99 -17.76 -11.73 -5.61
N ALA A 100 -18.53 -10.63 -5.70
CA ALA A 100 -18.64 -9.60 -4.66
C ALA A 100 -19.10 -10.19 -3.31
N VAL A 101 -18.46 -9.72 -2.24
CA VAL A 101 -18.85 -10.00 -0.86
C VAL A 101 -18.87 -8.72 -0.03
N ILE A 102 -19.78 -8.64 0.95
CA ILE A 102 -19.73 -7.61 2.00
C ILE A 102 -19.19 -8.26 3.26
N VAL A 103 -17.95 -7.95 3.60
CA VAL A 103 -17.30 -8.45 4.81
C VAL A 103 -17.66 -7.55 5.99
N THR A 104 -18.25 -8.15 7.03
CA THR A 104 -18.56 -7.48 8.30
C THR A 104 -17.53 -7.80 9.38
N ARG A 105 -16.92 -9.00 9.32
CA ARG A 105 -15.93 -9.47 10.28
C ARG A 105 -14.97 -10.46 9.62
N GLY A 106 -13.69 -10.33 9.90
CA GLY A 106 -12.68 -11.25 9.42
C GLY A 106 -12.39 -12.43 10.36
N PRO A 107 -11.43 -13.29 10.02
CA PRO A 107 -11.21 -14.58 10.68
C PRO A 107 -10.68 -14.44 12.10
N THR A 108 -9.93 -13.38 12.43
CA THR A 108 -9.44 -13.14 13.79
C THR A 108 -10.48 -12.47 14.70
N GLY A 109 -11.67 -12.22 14.19
CA GLY A 109 -12.76 -11.57 14.90
C GLY A 109 -12.80 -10.06 14.78
N ILE A 110 -11.96 -9.45 13.97
CA ILE A 110 -11.96 -7.99 13.71
C ILE A 110 -13.20 -7.61 12.92
N ALA A 111 -13.99 -6.65 13.42
CA ALA A 111 -15.09 -6.05 12.69
C ALA A 111 -14.59 -4.96 11.75
N TYR A 112 -15.16 -4.85 10.55
CA TYR A 112 -14.93 -3.74 9.62
C TYR A 112 -16.03 -2.68 9.78
N ASP A 113 -15.64 -1.42 9.96
CA ASP A 113 -16.57 -0.31 10.19
C ASP A 113 -16.21 0.88 9.26
N PRO A 114 -17.07 1.19 8.27
CA PRO A 114 -18.24 0.42 7.84
C PRO A 114 -17.90 -0.97 7.26
N PRO A 115 -18.87 -1.89 7.11
CA PRO A 115 -18.65 -3.13 6.36
C PRO A 115 -18.10 -2.85 4.95
N ILE A 116 -17.17 -3.67 4.49
CA ILE A 116 -16.46 -3.45 3.23
C ILE A 116 -17.01 -4.32 2.11
N MET A 117 -17.26 -3.71 0.95
CA MET A 117 -17.63 -4.42 -0.27
C MET A 117 -16.38 -4.65 -1.11
N VAL A 118 -15.98 -5.90 -1.27
CA VAL A 118 -14.76 -6.31 -1.97
C VAL A 118 -15.00 -7.53 -2.85
N ASP A 119 -14.06 -7.79 -3.78
CA ASP A 119 -14.01 -9.09 -4.44
C ASP A 119 -13.55 -10.18 -3.45
N CYS A 120 -13.80 -11.42 -3.82
CA CYS A 120 -13.48 -12.54 -2.94
C CYS A 120 -11.98 -12.72 -2.71
N THR A 121 -11.15 -12.36 -3.69
CA THR A 121 -9.68 -12.43 -3.59
C THR A 121 -9.14 -11.44 -2.56
N MET A 122 -9.64 -10.19 -2.59
CA MET A 122 -9.29 -9.20 -1.58
C MET A 122 -9.77 -9.62 -0.19
N ALA A 123 -10.99 -10.15 -0.09
CA ALA A 123 -11.49 -10.65 1.19
C ALA A 123 -10.56 -11.72 1.78
N ARG A 124 -10.10 -12.66 0.96
CA ARG A 124 -9.17 -13.74 1.39
C ARG A 124 -7.83 -13.16 1.88
N ALA A 125 -7.29 -12.15 1.18
CA ALA A 125 -6.04 -11.50 1.57
C ALA A 125 -6.11 -10.83 2.95
N LEU A 126 -7.31 -10.45 3.42
CA LEU A 126 -7.49 -9.90 4.76
C LEU A 126 -7.11 -10.87 5.89
N SER A 127 -7.04 -12.18 5.64
CA SER A 127 -6.56 -13.15 6.64
C SER A 127 -5.13 -12.86 7.07
N SER A 128 -4.22 -12.64 6.12
CA SER A 128 -2.84 -12.29 6.41
C SER A 128 -2.71 -10.89 7.02
N VAL A 129 -3.52 -9.94 6.54
CA VAL A 129 -3.59 -8.59 7.10
C VAL A 129 -3.97 -8.63 8.58
N GLU A 130 -5.05 -9.34 8.93
CA GLU A 130 -5.52 -9.42 10.31
C GLU A 130 -4.53 -10.15 11.23
N THR A 131 -3.87 -11.19 10.75
CA THR A 131 -2.84 -11.91 11.51
C THR A 131 -1.72 -10.95 11.91
N ILE A 132 -1.17 -10.20 10.94
CA ILE A 132 -0.13 -9.20 11.19
C ILE A 132 -0.60 -8.13 12.17
N VAL A 133 -1.81 -7.62 11.98
CA VAL A 133 -2.41 -6.59 12.85
C VAL A 133 -2.55 -7.10 14.28
N GLN A 134 -2.98 -8.34 14.50
CA GLN A 134 -3.14 -8.90 15.85
C GLN A 134 -1.79 -9.12 16.54
N GLU A 135 -0.79 -9.62 15.81
CA GLU A 135 0.55 -9.83 16.35
C GLU A 135 1.19 -8.51 16.79
N GLU A 136 1.15 -7.48 15.95
CA GLU A 136 1.68 -6.17 16.29
C GLU A 136 0.88 -5.46 17.40
N ALA A 137 -0.43 -5.69 17.45
CA ALA A 137 -1.28 -5.16 18.52
C ALA A 137 -0.95 -5.77 19.88
N GLU A 138 -0.69 -7.07 19.92
CA GLU A 138 -0.23 -7.72 21.17
C GLU A 138 1.13 -7.18 21.59
N ALA A 139 2.07 -7.03 20.66
CA ALA A 139 3.42 -6.57 20.94
C ALA A 139 3.48 -5.12 21.45
N HIS A 140 2.70 -4.22 20.85
CA HIS A 140 2.81 -2.78 21.10
C HIS A 140 1.66 -2.19 21.91
N LEU A 141 0.43 -2.71 21.76
CA LEU A 141 -0.76 -2.19 22.45
C LEU A 141 -1.20 -3.07 23.63
N ARG A 142 -0.66 -4.30 23.73
CA ARG A 142 -1.05 -5.31 24.75
C ARG A 142 -2.56 -5.56 24.76
N SER A 143 -3.17 -5.50 23.62
CA SER A 143 -4.62 -5.62 23.44
C SER A 143 -4.95 -6.00 22.01
N LYS A 144 -5.78 -7.01 21.84
CA LYS A 144 -6.26 -7.42 20.52
C LYS A 144 -7.06 -6.31 19.85
N ILE A 145 -6.92 -6.16 18.53
CA ILE A 145 -7.78 -5.30 17.75
C ILE A 145 -9.14 -6.00 17.55
N VAL A 146 -10.20 -5.27 17.83
CA VAL A 146 -11.59 -5.77 17.69
C VAL A 146 -12.33 -5.11 16.52
N LYS A 147 -11.81 -3.97 16.01
CA LYS A 147 -12.41 -3.26 14.91
C LYS A 147 -11.35 -2.51 14.08
N ILE A 148 -11.52 -2.53 12.77
CA ILE A 148 -10.82 -1.69 11.80
C ILE A 148 -11.81 -0.66 11.26
N GLY A 149 -11.48 0.65 11.46
CA GLY A 149 -12.17 1.74 10.78
C GLY A 149 -11.57 1.97 9.41
N ASN A 150 -12.42 2.06 8.39
CA ASN A 150 -11.98 2.23 7.01
C ASN A 150 -12.67 3.42 6.32
N LEU A 151 -12.08 3.91 5.23
CA LEU A 151 -12.61 4.99 4.40
C LEU A 151 -13.37 4.47 3.17
N GLY A 152 -13.43 3.14 3.02
CA GLY A 152 -14.13 2.48 1.94
C GLY A 152 -13.27 1.47 1.19
N ALA A 153 -13.95 0.65 0.38
CA ALA A 153 -13.34 -0.40 -0.43
C ALA A 153 -13.73 -0.29 -1.91
N PHE A 154 -15.02 -0.09 -2.23
CA PHE A 154 -15.48 0.05 -3.60
C PHE A 154 -15.73 1.52 -3.97
N ALA A 155 -15.07 1.97 -5.05
CA ALA A 155 -15.31 3.28 -5.64
C ALA A 155 -14.92 3.26 -7.12
N CYS A 156 -15.90 3.42 -8.00
CA CYS A 156 -15.67 3.51 -9.44
C CYS A 156 -15.05 4.87 -9.81
N ARG A 157 -13.74 4.93 -9.85
CA ARG A 157 -12.95 6.14 -10.13
C ARG A 157 -11.58 5.82 -10.73
N PRO A 158 -10.98 6.76 -11.48
CA PRO A 158 -9.58 6.62 -11.88
C PRO A 158 -8.64 6.76 -10.68
N ARG A 159 -7.41 6.28 -10.83
CA ARG A 159 -6.35 6.42 -9.82
C ARG A 159 -6.14 7.89 -9.47
N ASN A 160 -6.05 8.14 -8.17
CA ASN A 160 -5.82 9.48 -7.60
C ASN A 160 -6.81 10.54 -8.13
N TYR A 161 -8.00 10.14 -8.59
CA TYR A 161 -9.00 11.00 -9.23
C TYR A 161 -8.48 11.75 -10.47
N LYS A 162 -7.37 11.31 -11.06
CA LYS A 162 -6.73 11.97 -12.19
C LYS A 162 -7.46 11.58 -13.49
N LYS A 163 -8.01 12.58 -14.20
CA LYS A 163 -8.66 12.39 -15.51
C LYS A 163 -7.68 11.73 -16.51
N GLY A 164 -8.14 10.67 -17.18
CA GLY A 164 -7.35 9.92 -18.14
C GLY A 164 -6.41 8.86 -17.54
N ALA A 165 -6.31 8.77 -16.20
CA ALA A 165 -5.59 7.68 -15.56
C ALA A 165 -6.42 6.38 -15.61
N SER A 166 -5.73 5.23 -15.53
CA SER A 166 -6.37 3.92 -15.40
C SER A 166 -7.27 3.86 -14.16
N LEU A 167 -8.25 2.94 -14.16
CA LEU A 167 -9.11 2.71 -13.02
C LEU A 167 -8.31 2.31 -11.77
N SER A 168 -8.78 2.73 -10.62
CA SER A 168 -8.23 2.33 -9.32
C SER A 168 -8.61 0.88 -9.01
N ALA A 169 -7.83 0.17 -8.19
CA ALA A 169 -8.20 -1.13 -7.64
C ALA A 169 -9.54 -1.08 -6.87
N HIS A 170 -9.88 0.04 -6.28
CA HIS A 170 -11.21 0.26 -5.70
C HIS A 170 -12.36 0.09 -6.69
N ALA A 171 -12.13 0.37 -8.00
CA ALA A 171 -13.16 0.20 -9.02
C ALA A 171 -13.53 -1.26 -9.28
N PHE A 172 -12.73 -2.19 -8.77
CA PHE A 172 -12.90 -3.64 -8.88
C PHE A 172 -13.16 -4.32 -7.53
N GLY A 173 -13.29 -3.55 -6.44
CA GLY A 173 -13.37 -4.11 -5.10
C GLY A 173 -12.11 -4.79 -4.61
N SER A 174 -10.99 -4.58 -5.29
CA SER A 174 -9.70 -5.21 -4.98
C SER A 174 -8.81 -4.38 -4.06
N ALA A 175 -9.37 -3.39 -3.36
CA ALA A 175 -8.65 -2.55 -2.41
C ALA A 175 -9.50 -2.14 -1.22
N VAL A 176 -8.84 -1.78 -0.11
CA VAL A 176 -9.46 -1.17 1.07
C VAL A 176 -8.56 -0.08 1.65
N ASP A 177 -9.16 1.04 2.04
CA ASP A 177 -8.48 2.16 2.69
C ASP A 177 -8.70 2.10 4.21
N VAL A 178 -7.70 1.62 4.95
CA VAL A 178 -7.74 1.47 6.41
C VAL A 178 -7.32 2.77 7.08
N ALA A 179 -8.15 3.32 7.98
CA ALA A 179 -7.89 4.60 8.66
C ALA A 179 -7.54 4.45 10.15
N SER A 180 -8.02 3.40 10.82
CA SER A 180 -7.82 3.23 12.26
C SER A 180 -7.96 1.79 12.71
N PHE A 181 -7.31 1.49 13.83
CA PHE A 181 -7.36 0.21 14.53
C PHE A 181 -7.85 0.44 15.96
N HIS A 182 -8.89 -0.29 16.36
CA HIS A 182 -9.54 -0.14 17.66
C HIS A 182 -9.22 -1.36 18.53
N PRO A 183 -8.38 -1.21 19.54
CA PRO A 183 -8.10 -2.27 20.48
C PRO A 183 -9.31 -2.52 21.39
N ALA A 184 -9.42 -3.72 21.95
CA ALA A 184 -10.45 -4.08 22.93
C ALA A 184 -10.32 -3.23 24.22
N LYS A 185 -9.11 -2.82 24.54
CA LYS A 185 -8.79 -1.94 25.67
C LYS A 185 -7.84 -0.85 25.22
N GLY A 186 -8.09 0.39 25.64
CA GLY A 186 -7.25 1.54 25.32
C GLY A 186 -7.80 2.42 24.20
N THR A 187 -6.98 3.37 23.76
CA THR A 187 -7.35 4.36 22.74
C THR A 187 -7.09 3.82 21.33
N PRO A 188 -7.99 4.04 20.36
CA PRO A 188 -7.75 3.68 18.98
C PRO A 188 -6.48 4.29 18.40
N ALA A 189 -5.73 3.50 17.64
CA ALA A 189 -4.62 3.96 16.81
C ALA A 189 -5.18 4.50 15.48
N VAL A 190 -5.10 5.81 15.28
CA VAL A 190 -5.63 6.52 14.10
C VAL A 190 -4.47 6.97 13.24
N ILE A 191 -4.44 6.55 11.96
CA ILE A 191 -3.30 6.80 11.07
C ILE A 191 -3.00 8.28 10.93
N LEU A 192 -4.01 9.10 10.67
CA LEU A 192 -3.85 10.56 10.55
C LEU A 192 -3.16 11.20 11.77
N ARG A 193 -3.48 10.72 12.97
CA ARG A 193 -3.04 11.32 14.24
C ARG A 193 -1.76 10.70 14.78
N ASP A 194 -1.67 9.39 14.71
CA ASP A 194 -0.65 8.64 15.46
C ASP A 194 0.51 8.16 14.58
N TYR A 195 0.38 8.16 13.24
CA TYR A 195 1.45 7.73 12.34
C TYR A 195 2.57 8.77 12.19
N PRO A 196 2.29 10.09 12.06
CA PRO A 196 3.34 11.11 11.96
C PRO A 196 4.17 11.22 13.24
N GLU A 197 5.43 11.61 13.10
CA GLU A 197 6.27 11.94 14.24
C GLU A 197 5.79 13.21 14.95
N SER A 198 5.88 13.19 16.28
CA SER A 198 5.57 14.35 17.11
C SER A 198 6.62 14.50 18.20
N ALA A 199 7.22 15.69 18.30
CA ALA A 199 8.19 16.02 19.34
C ALA A 199 7.56 16.07 20.75
N ARG A 200 6.23 16.04 20.87
CA ARG A 200 5.48 16.12 22.12
C ARG A 200 4.57 14.91 22.34
N SER A 201 4.96 13.75 21.84
CA SER A 201 4.16 12.53 22.03
C SER A 201 4.25 12.02 23.46
N THR A 202 3.15 11.42 23.93
CA THR A 202 3.15 10.62 25.18
C THR A 202 3.62 9.20 24.91
N PRO A 203 4.09 8.43 25.93
CA PRO A 203 4.46 7.02 25.74
C PRO A 203 3.36 6.19 25.05
N ALA A 204 2.09 6.40 25.40
CA ALA A 204 0.98 5.71 24.76
C ALA A 204 0.76 6.12 23.29
N GLN A 205 1.12 7.34 22.89
CA GLN A 205 1.14 7.75 21.48
C GLN A 205 2.33 7.11 20.75
N ASP A 206 3.47 6.97 21.41
CA ASP A 206 4.64 6.29 20.85
C ASP A 206 4.39 4.81 20.62
N ASP A 207 3.65 4.14 21.51
CA ASP A 207 3.23 2.75 21.33
C ASP A 207 2.30 2.59 20.13
N ARG A 208 1.30 3.50 19.97
CA ARG A 208 0.42 3.50 18.79
C ARG A 208 1.18 3.79 17.50
N ARG A 209 2.14 4.71 17.53
CA ARG A 209 2.99 4.99 16.36
C ARG A 209 3.85 3.78 15.99
N ARG A 210 4.50 3.14 16.98
CA ARG A 210 5.27 1.91 16.74
C ARG A 210 4.39 0.82 16.15
N PHE A 211 3.22 0.59 16.72
CA PHE A 211 2.22 -0.33 16.19
C PHE A 211 1.92 -0.04 14.72
N LEU A 212 1.51 1.18 14.39
CA LEU A 212 1.14 1.55 13.02
C LEU A 212 2.31 1.38 12.04
N ARG A 213 3.51 1.77 12.44
CA ARG A 213 4.70 1.64 11.58
C ARG A 213 5.10 0.19 11.37
N GLN A 214 5.07 -0.65 12.40
CA GLN A 214 5.39 -2.07 12.27
C GLN A 214 4.32 -2.81 11.47
N VAL A 215 3.05 -2.56 11.73
CA VAL A 215 1.95 -3.07 10.87
C VAL A 215 2.21 -2.71 9.41
N PHE A 216 2.48 -1.45 9.09
CA PHE A 216 2.68 -1.02 7.70
C PHE A 216 3.89 -1.67 7.04
N VAL A 217 5.02 -1.79 7.75
CA VAL A 217 6.23 -2.46 7.24
C VAL A 217 5.95 -3.94 6.94
N ARG A 218 5.26 -4.64 7.84
CA ARG A 218 4.96 -6.06 7.68
C ARG A 218 3.89 -6.29 6.60
N LEU A 219 2.86 -5.46 6.53
CA LEU A 219 1.85 -5.55 5.46
C LEU A 219 2.50 -5.50 4.07
N ARG A 220 3.50 -4.66 3.88
CA ARG A 220 4.23 -4.57 2.60
C ARG A 220 5.12 -5.77 2.28
N ARG A 221 5.50 -6.54 3.27
CA ARG A 221 6.50 -7.62 3.12
C ARG A 221 5.89 -9.01 3.20
N GLU A 222 4.86 -9.18 4.01
CA GLU A 222 4.40 -10.49 4.47
C GLU A 222 2.93 -10.75 4.12
N ALA A 223 2.10 -9.69 3.96
CA ALA A 223 0.69 -9.88 3.64
C ALA A 223 0.50 -10.34 2.18
N ASP A 224 -0.58 -11.06 1.93
CA ASP A 224 -1.01 -11.46 0.58
C ASP A 224 -1.65 -10.27 -0.16
N LEU A 225 -0.84 -9.22 -0.33
CA LEU A 225 -1.20 -7.99 -1.02
C LEU A 225 -0.29 -7.79 -2.22
N THR A 226 -0.84 -7.24 -3.29
CA THR A 226 -0.04 -6.79 -4.44
C THR A 226 0.65 -5.47 -4.12
N TYR A 227 -0.05 -4.59 -3.39
CA TYR A 227 0.43 -3.25 -3.12
C TYR A 227 -0.10 -2.71 -1.79
N ALA A 228 0.75 -1.99 -1.05
CA ALA A 228 0.34 -1.23 0.12
C ALA A 228 1.07 0.11 0.15
N VAL A 229 0.31 1.20 0.26
CA VAL A 229 0.83 2.57 0.42
C VAL A 229 0.22 3.23 1.64
N GLY A 230 0.95 4.17 2.20
CA GLY A 230 0.56 4.88 3.42
C GLY A 230 1.05 6.32 3.42
N PRO A 231 1.05 6.98 4.58
CA PRO A 231 1.31 8.42 4.70
C PRO A 231 2.65 8.89 4.14
N ASP A 232 3.67 8.04 4.14
CA ASP A 232 5.00 8.39 3.64
C ASP A 232 5.09 8.38 2.09
N PHE A 233 4.04 7.91 1.40
CA PHE A 233 4.06 7.80 -0.06
C PHE A 233 3.69 9.12 -0.76
N ASN A 234 2.57 9.73 -0.38
CA ASN A 234 2.13 11.04 -0.90
C ASN A 234 1.00 11.63 -0.05
N ALA A 235 0.64 12.88 -0.31
CA ALA A 235 -0.38 13.62 0.44
C ALA A 235 -1.80 13.01 0.34
N ILE A 236 -2.11 12.22 -0.70
CA ILE A 236 -3.43 11.58 -0.83
C ILE A 236 -3.61 10.49 0.23
N HIS A 237 -2.53 9.82 0.61
CA HIS A 237 -2.53 8.72 1.58
C HIS A 237 -2.20 9.15 3.01
N HIS A 238 -2.19 10.47 3.31
CA HIS A 238 -1.76 11.02 4.61
C HIS A 238 -2.56 10.48 5.82
N ASN A 239 -3.75 9.96 5.62
CA ASN A 239 -4.69 9.57 6.66
C ASN A 239 -5.11 8.09 6.65
N HIS A 240 -4.55 7.28 5.76
CA HIS A 240 -4.92 5.87 5.64
C HIS A 240 -3.79 5.00 5.08
N PHE A 241 -3.92 3.69 5.27
CA PHE A 241 -3.21 2.68 4.50
C PHE A 241 -4.12 2.20 3.38
N HIS A 242 -3.70 2.41 2.14
CA HIS A 242 -4.33 1.80 0.98
C HIS A 242 -3.74 0.41 0.79
N LEU A 243 -4.57 -0.62 0.89
CA LEU A 243 -4.21 -2.02 0.75
C LEU A 243 -4.89 -2.57 -0.51
N ASP A 244 -4.13 -3.19 -1.38
CA ASP A 244 -4.54 -3.55 -2.74
C ASP A 244 -4.13 -4.99 -3.06
N ARG A 245 -5.05 -5.78 -3.59
CA ARG A 245 -4.85 -7.15 -4.09
C ARG A 245 -5.16 -7.25 -5.59
N GLY A 246 -5.09 -6.13 -6.29
CA GLY A 246 -5.30 -6.07 -7.74
C GLY A 246 -4.13 -6.66 -8.55
N GLY A 247 -4.36 -6.85 -9.86
CA GLY A 247 -3.41 -7.48 -10.77
C GLY A 247 -2.22 -6.64 -11.21
N TRP A 248 -1.94 -5.51 -10.57
CA TRP A 248 -0.87 -4.61 -10.96
C TRP A 248 0.42 -4.92 -10.20
N HIS A 249 1.35 -5.63 -10.83
CA HIS A 249 2.71 -5.80 -10.31
C HIS A 249 3.55 -4.56 -10.66
N PHE A 250 3.64 -3.61 -9.76
CA PHE A 250 4.71 -2.62 -9.83
C PHE A 250 5.96 -3.20 -9.14
N TRP A 251 6.95 -3.53 -9.94
CA TRP A 251 8.28 -3.83 -9.45
C TRP A 251 8.92 -2.54 -8.93
N PHE A 252 8.72 -2.22 -7.67
CA PHE A 252 9.69 -1.35 -6.99
C PHE A 252 10.85 -2.25 -6.57
N ASN A 253 12.03 -1.99 -7.14
CA ASN A 253 13.26 -2.64 -6.71
C ASN A 253 13.32 -2.60 -5.18
N ARG A 254 13.46 -3.79 -4.60
CA ARG A 254 13.69 -3.98 -3.17
C ARG A 254 15.09 -3.50 -2.82
#